data_e04da754162b9ba5a47edf439d88a4ab
#
_entry.id   e04da754162b9ba5a47edf439d88a4ab
#
_cell.length_a   1.000
_cell.length_b   1.000
_cell.length_c   1.000
_cell.angle_alpha   90.00
_cell.angle_beta   90.00
_cell.angle_gamma   90.00
#
_symmetry.space_group_name_H-M   'P 1'
#
loop_
_entity.id
_entity.type
_entity.pdbx_description
1 polymer ?
#
loop_
_entity_poly.entity_id
_entity_poly.type
_entity_poly.pdbx_seq_one_letter_code
_entity_poly.pdbx_strand_id
1 'polypeptide(L)'
;FDILGLKMNKENIDGRSLRPILDNQELKEKPIFLHTMPHEKIEEDDAVGIRTAKYKFLRSANDPKKNRYLYDIELDQFENNNIIENNSDVVKKLETILEDIKSSLSIEETGDISEEETKKIEAELKKLGYM
;
A
#
# COMPACT_ATOMS: atom_id res chain seq x y z
N PHE A 1 -13.51 16.12 9.71
CA PHE A 1 -14.17 15.78 10.99
C PHE A 1 -13.44 16.47 12.15
N ASP A 2 -12.12 16.23 12.32
CA ASP A 2 -11.33 16.76 13.45
C ASP A 2 -11.33 18.29 13.50
N ILE A 3 -11.16 18.97 12.36
CA ILE A 3 -11.22 20.45 12.24
C ILE A 3 -12.60 20.98 12.62
N LEU A 4 -13.63 20.24 12.37
CA LEU A 4 -15.02 20.61 12.66
C LEU A 4 -15.45 20.21 14.10
N GLY A 5 -14.56 19.60 14.88
CA GLY A 5 -14.87 19.10 16.21
C GLY A 5 -15.86 17.93 16.25
N LEU A 6 -16.07 17.26 15.12
CA LEU A 6 -16.99 16.13 15.02
C LEU A 6 -16.30 14.86 15.50
N LYS A 7 -16.99 14.11 16.37
CA LYS A 7 -16.54 12.77 16.77
C LYS A 7 -16.75 11.81 15.62
N MET A 8 -15.71 11.05 15.29
CA MET A 8 -15.73 10.03 14.26
C MET A 8 -15.32 8.70 14.88
N ASN A 9 -16.01 7.63 14.52
CA ASN A 9 -15.51 6.28 14.79
C ASN A 9 -14.27 6.05 13.91
N LYS A 10 -13.13 5.77 14.57
CA LYS A 10 -11.84 5.59 13.87
C LYS A 10 -11.62 4.16 13.37
N GLU A 11 -12.55 3.28 13.62
CA GLU A 11 -12.49 1.91 13.12
C GLU A 11 -12.55 1.92 11.59
N ASN A 12 -11.63 1.24 10.95
CA ASN A 12 -11.55 1.08 9.49
C ASN A 12 -11.25 2.36 8.69
N ILE A 13 -10.50 3.31 9.25
CA ILE A 13 -10.05 4.50 8.53
C ILE A 13 -8.53 4.51 8.44
N ASP A 14 -8.02 4.39 7.21
CA ASP A 14 -6.59 4.47 6.92
C ASP A 14 -6.03 5.89 7.01
N GLY A 15 -6.90 6.87 6.86
CA GLY A 15 -6.56 8.29 6.94
C GLY A 15 -6.21 8.75 8.35
N ARG A 16 -5.50 9.88 8.44
CA ARG A 16 -5.19 10.55 9.70
C ARG A 16 -5.52 12.03 9.64
N SER A 17 -5.75 12.63 10.80
CA SER A 17 -5.97 14.07 10.89
C SER A 17 -4.73 14.84 10.44
N LEU A 18 -4.93 15.87 9.61
CA LEU A 18 -3.92 16.84 9.22
C LEU A 18 -3.90 18.06 10.16
N ARG A 19 -4.74 18.08 11.19
CA ARG A 19 -4.80 19.19 12.15
C ARG A 19 -3.45 19.54 12.78
N PRO A 20 -2.58 18.57 13.14
CA PRO A 20 -1.27 18.91 13.66
C PRO A 20 -0.46 19.84 12.75
N ILE A 21 -0.60 19.72 11.42
CA ILE A 21 0.08 20.61 10.46
C ILE A 21 -0.48 22.05 10.58
N LEU A 22 -1.80 22.18 10.74
CA LEU A 22 -2.44 23.49 10.93
C LEU A 22 -2.02 24.17 12.25
N ASP A 23 -1.71 23.35 13.25
CA ASP A 23 -1.23 23.79 14.57
C ASP A 23 0.31 23.94 14.62
N ASN A 24 1.00 23.96 13.45
CA ASN A 24 2.46 24.02 13.29
C ASN A 24 3.21 22.88 14.03
N GLN A 25 2.59 21.73 14.15
CA GLN A 25 3.19 20.53 14.71
C GLN A 25 3.68 19.59 13.61
N GLU A 26 4.74 18.83 13.88
CA GLU A 26 5.21 17.80 12.96
C GLU A 26 4.22 16.63 12.89
N LEU A 27 3.92 16.20 11.68
CA LEU A 27 3.18 14.98 11.43
C LEU A 27 4.18 13.85 11.17
N LYS A 28 4.18 12.84 12.05
CA LYS A 28 5.04 11.65 11.86
C LYS A 28 4.79 11.05 10.48
N GLU A 29 5.85 10.70 9.79
CA GLU A 29 5.74 10.00 8.52
C GLU A 29 4.96 8.68 8.68
N LYS A 30 4.08 8.40 7.72
CA LYS A 30 3.41 7.10 7.58
C LYS A 30 3.87 6.50 6.25
N PRO A 31 4.63 5.39 6.27
CA PRO A 31 5.01 4.70 5.06
C PRO A 31 3.80 4.26 4.25
N ILE A 32 3.93 4.29 2.93
CA ILE A 32 2.86 3.91 2.00
C ILE A 32 3.19 2.51 1.46
N PHE A 33 2.26 1.59 1.60
CA PHE A 33 2.32 0.29 0.96
C PHE A 33 2.07 0.44 -0.55
N LEU A 34 2.89 -0.21 -1.34
CA LEU A 34 2.79 -0.26 -2.79
C LEU A 34 2.52 -1.69 -3.23
N HIS A 35 1.58 -1.86 -4.13
CA HIS A 35 1.32 -3.12 -4.81
C HIS A 35 1.03 -2.82 -6.27
N THR A 36 1.71 -3.52 -7.18
CA THR A 36 1.41 -3.42 -8.61
C THR A 36 0.18 -4.26 -8.89
N MET A 37 -0.86 -3.61 -9.40
CA MET A 37 -2.13 -4.18 -9.87
C MET A 37 -2.68 -5.32 -9.01
N PRO A 38 -3.72 -5.10 -8.24
CA PRO A 38 -4.39 -6.17 -7.51
C PRO A 38 -5.14 -7.07 -8.53
N HIS A 39 -4.49 -8.15 -8.93
CA HIS A 39 -5.16 -9.25 -9.62
C HIS A 39 -5.76 -10.21 -8.58
N GLU A 40 -6.77 -10.98 -8.96
CA GLU A 40 -7.33 -12.04 -8.10
C GLU A 40 -6.26 -13.08 -7.71
N LYS A 41 -5.21 -13.23 -8.52
CA LYS A 41 -4.06 -14.10 -8.24
C LYS A 41 -2.78 -13.31 -8.39
N ILE A 42 -1.85 -13.52 -7.46
CA ILE A 42 -0.50 -12.95 -7.55
C ILE A 42 0.22 -13.58 -8.74
N GLU A 43 0.61 -12.76 -9.73
CA GLU A 43 1.37 -13.17 -10.90
C GLU A 43 2.88 -13.12 -10.65
N GLU A 44 3.68 -13.72 -11.56
CA GLU A 44 5.14 -13.80 -11.38
C GLU A 44 5.81 -12.41 -11.33
N ASP A 45 5.25 -11.43 -12.01
CA ASP A 45 5.78 -10.07 -12.12
C ASP A 45 5.21 -9.10 -11.09
N ASP A 46 4.32 -9.54 -10.22
CA ASP A 46 3.74 -8.68 -9.20
C ASP A 46 4.80 -8.23 -8.21
N ALA A 47 4.83 -6.93 -7.99
CA ALA A 47 5.74 -6.30 -7.04
C ALA A 47 4.98 -5.69 -5.86
N VAL A 48 5.59 -5.82 -4.69
CA VAL A 48 5.16 -5.14 -3.47
C VAL A 48 6.30 -4.27 -2.94
N GLY A 49 5.95 -3.25 -2.20
CA GLY A 49 6.98 -2.37 -1.67
C GLY A 49 6.48 -1.34 -0.67
N ILE A 50 7.41 -0.50 -0.28
CA ILE A 50 7.20 0.60 0.66
C ILE A 50 7.73 1.89 0.06
N ARG A 51 6.95 2.96 0.16
CA ARG A 51 7.40 4.31 -0.11
C ARG A 51 7.37 5.14 1.16
N THR A 52 8.48 5.78 1.44
CA THR A 52 8.66 6.82 2.45
C THR A 52 8.90 8.17 1.77
N ALA A 53 9.07 9.25 2.53
CA ALA A 53 9.45 10.55 1.98
C ALA A 53 10.78 10.46 1.23
N LYS A 54 11.74 9.66 1.75
CA LYS A 54 13.09 9.56 1.21
C LYS A 54 13.31 8.36 0.30
N TYR A 55 12.77 7.21 0.63
CA TYR A 55 13.09 5.95 -0.04
C TYR A 55 11.86 5.30 -0.67
N LYS A 56 12.09 4.63 -1.79
CA LYS A 56 11.16 3.68 -2.39
C LYS A 56 11.85 2.33 -2.51
N PHE A 57 11.28 1.32 -1.85
CA PHE A 57 11.73 -0.06 -1.89
C PHE A 57 10.68 -0.93 -2.57
N LEU A 58 11.11 -1.78 -3.50
CA LEU A 58 10.27 -2.73 -4.22
C LEU A 58 10.91 -4.10 -4.23
N ARG A 59 10.11 -5.15 -4.26
CA ARG A 59 10.52 -6.52 -4.51
C ARG A 59 9.38 -7.35 -5.09
N SER A 60 9.69 -8.55 -5.60
CA SER A 60 8.66 -9.49 -6.03
C SER A 60 7.71 -9.82 -4.86
N ALA A 61 6.42 -9.91 -5.15
CA ALA A 61 5.38 -10.31 -4.20
C ALA A 61 5.54 -11.78 -3.78
N ASN A 62 5.92 -12.64 -4.73
CA ASN A 62 6.06 -14.08 -4.56
C ASN A 62 7.40 -14.52 -3.95
N ASP A 63 8.49 -13.87 -4.36
CA ASP A 63 9.85 -14.23 -3.92
C ASP A 63 10.57 -12.99 -3.39
N PRO A 64 10.72 -12.84 -2.06
CA PRO A 64 11.37 -11.67 -1.45
C PRO A 64 12.82 -11.43 -1.89
N LYS A 65 13.45 -12.40 -2.53
CA LYS A 65 14.84 -12.28 -3.01
C LYS A 65 14.95 -11.81 -4.44
N LYS A 66 13.84 -11.78 -5.19
CA LYS A 66 13.80 -11.39 -6.61
C LYS A 66 13.31 -9.96 -6.80
N ASN A 67 13.73 -9.35 -7.90
CA ASN A 67 13.28 -8.05 -8.40
C ASN A 67 13.35 -6.97 -7.32
N ARG A 68 14.50 -6.88 -6.64
CA ARG A 68 14.71 -5.96 -5.52
C ARG A 68 15.28 -4.64 -5.99
N TYR A 69 14.62 -3.55 -5.63
CA TYR A 69 15.03 -2.19 -5.99
C TYR A 69 14.91 -1.27 -4.79
N LEU A 70 15.90 -0.41 -4.62
CA LEU A 70 15.86 0.68 -3.64
C LEU A 70 16.28 1.96 -4.33
N TYR A 71 15.45 2.98 -4.21
CA TYR A 71 15.69 4.31 -4.75
C TYR A 71 15.67 5.37 -3.65
N ASP A 72 16.60 6.34 -3.71
CA ASP A 72 16.54 7.56 -2.92
C ASP A 72 15.77 8.62 -3.72
N ILE A 73 14.47 8.72 -3.47
CA ILE A 73 13.57 9.59 -4.26
C ILE A 73 13.73 11.08 -3.97
N GLU A 74 14.48 11.47 -2.93
CA GLU A 74 14.87 12.87 -2.72
C GLU A 74 15.98 13.29 -3.68
N LEU A 75 16.95 12.39 -3.94
CA LEU A 75 18.09 12.65 -4.80
C LEU A 75 17.88 12.19 -6.24
N ASP A 76 17.07 11.18 -6.44
CA ASP A 76 16.78 10.55 -7.75
C ASP A 76 15.28 10.41 -7.97
N GLN A 77 14.62 11.51 -8.34
CA GLN A 77 13.17 11.57 -8.57
C GLN A 77 12.70 10.69 -9.73
N PHE A 78 13.60 10.33 -10.64
CA PHE A 78 13.30 9.50 -11.82
C PHE A 78 13.62 8.02 -11.61
N GLU A 79 14.10 7.64 -10.42
CA GLU A 79 14.38 6.24 -10.07
C GLU A 79 15.36 5.54 -11.04
N ASN A 80 16.38 6.29 -11.49
CA ASN A 80 17.37 5.78 -12.44
C ASN A 80 18.45 4.91 -11.80
N ASN A 81 18.71 5.10 -10.49
CA ASN A 81 19.82 4.47 -9.79
C ASN A 81 19.32 3.54 -8.68
N ASN A 82 19.39 2.24 -8.90
CA ASN A 82 19.12 1.26 -7.87
C ASN A 82 20.30 1.20 -6.88
N ILE A 83 20.10 1.67 -5.65
CA ILE A 83 21.13 1.76 -4.61
C ILE A 83 21.11 0.61 -3.60
N ILE A 84 20.41 -0.47 -3.90
CA ILE A 84 20.14 -1.58 -2.96
C ILE A 84 21.42 -2.25 -2.43
N GLU A 85 22.42 -2.41 -3.27
CA GLU A 85 23.65 -3.13 -2.91
C GLU A 85 24.42 -2.48 -1.75
N ASN A 86 24.40 -1.15 -1.68
CA ASN A 86 25.18 -0.39 -0.71
C ASN A 86 24.36 0.06 0.52
N ASN A 87 23.08 -0.32 0.61
CA ASN A 87 22.14 0.18 1.63
C ASN A 87 21.40 -0.95 2.35
N SER A 88 22.11 -2.02 2.72
CA SER A 88 21.52 -3.22 3.34
C SER A 88 20.70 -2.95 4.59
N ASP A 89 21.12 -1.97 5.42
CA ASP A 89 20.42 -1.63 6.67
C ASP A 89 19.12 -0.88 6.41
N VAL A 90 19.08 -0.03 5.38
CA VAL A 90 17.86 0.64 4.93
C VAL A 90 16.87 -0.39 4.39
N VAL A 91 17.36 -1.32 3.56
CA VAL A 91 16.55 -2.40 2.99
C VAL A 91 15.92 -3.24 4.10
N LYS A 92 16.68 -3.67 5.09
CA LYS A 92 16.15 -4.46 6.24
C LYS A 92 15.04 -3.72 6.98
N LYS A 93 15.23 -2.41 7.24
CA LYS A 93 14.21 -1.59 7.91
C LYS A 93 12.91 -1.51 7.09
N LEU A 94 13.03 -1.23 5.79
CA LEU A 94 11.87 -1.11 4.92
C LEU A 94 11.17 -2.46 4.71
N GLU A 95 11.93 -3.54 4.66
CA GLU A 95 11.38 -4.90 4.57
C GLU A 95 10.61 -5.29 5.83
N THR A 96 11.11 -4.94 7.02
CA THR A 96 10.38 -5.13 8.29
C THR A 96 9.04 -4.38 8.26
N ILE A 97 9.06 -3.09 7.87
CA ILE A 97 7.84 -2.29 7.76
C ILE A 97 6.86 -2.91 6.74
N LEU A 98 7.38 -3.41 5.61
CA LEU A 98 6.57 -4.06 4.58
C LEU A 98 5.86 -5.30 5.14
N GLU A 99 6.59 -6.17 5.85
CA GLU A 99 6.00 -7.38 6.42
C GLU A 99 5.01 -7.07 7.55
N ASP A 100 5.28 -6.05 8.39
CA ASP A 100 4.37 -5.60 9.43
C ASP A 100 3.04 -5.11 8.82
N ILE A 101 3.11 -4.33 7.74
CA ILE A 101 1.91 -3.86 7.04
C ILE A 101 1.18 -5.02 6.39
N LYS A 102 1.88 -5.93 5.68
CA LYS A 102 1.27 -7.10 5.07
C LYS A 102 0.55 -7.99 6.09
N SER A 103 1.17 -8.20 7.25
CA SER A 103 0.55 -8.99 8.32
C SER A 103 -0.71 -8.33 8.91
N SER A 104 -0.73 -6.98 8.95
CA SER A 104 -1.90 -6.22 9.39
C SER A 104 -2.99 -6.12 8.32
N LEU A 105 -2.59 -6.21 7.05
CA LEU A 105 -3.47 -6.28 5.88
C LEU A 105 -3.91 -7.71 5.55
N SER A 106 -3.46 -8.73 6.30
CA SER A 106 -4.09 -10.05 6.23
C SER A 106 -5.56 -9.89 6.61
N ILE A 107 -6.23 -9.31 5.66
CA ILE A 107 -7.65 -9.24 5.44
C ILE A 107 -8.15 -10.63 5.72
N GLU A 108 -9.10 -10.72 6.62
CA GLU A 108 -10.12 -11.75 6.52
C GLU A 108 -10.34 -11.92 5.01
N GLU A 109 -9.99 -13.08 4.47
CA GLU A 109 -10.41 -13.48 3.14
C GLU A 109 -11.89 -13.14 3.13
N THR A 110 -12.24 -12.06 2.43
CA THR A 110 -13.63 -11.73 2.19
C THR A 110 -14.14 -12.97 1.52
N GLY A 111 -14.94 -13.73 2.26
CA GLY A 111 -15.34 -15.05 1.86
C GLY A 111 -15.78 -15.00 0.41
N ASP A 112 -15.37 -15.97 -0.39
CA ASP A 112 -15.67 -16.04 -1.82
C ASP A 112 -17.07 -15.51 -2.04
N ILE A 113 -17.18 -14.46 -2.85
CA ILE A 113 -18.47 -13.90 -3.25
C ILE A 113 -19.25 -15.10 -3.81
N SER A 114 -20.34 -15.45 -3.17
CA SER A 114 -21.10 -16.62 -3.57
C SER A 114 -21.53 -16.49 -5.05
N GLU A 115 -21.64 -17.59 -5.76
CA GLU A 115 -22.11 -17.56 -7.18
C GLU A 115 -23.45 -16.82 -7.33
N GLU A 116 -24.28 -16.80 -6.29
CA GLU A 116 -25.53 -16.05 -6.27
C GLU A 116 -25.30 -14.53 -6.18
N GLU A 117 -24.32 -14.09 -5.40
CA GLU A 117 -23.95 -12.66 -5.32
C GLU A 117 -23.27 -12.20 -6.60
N THR A 118 -22.42 -13.01 -7.20
CA THR A 118 -21.82 -12.73 -8.51
C THR A 118 -22.90 -12.53 -9.57
N LYS A 119 -23.88 -13.41 -9.65
CA LYS A 119 -25.02 -13.30 -10.58
C LYS A 119 -25.88 -12.05 -10.34
N LYS A 120 -26.06 -11.66 -9.07
CA LYS A 120 -26.77 -10.41 -8.72
C LYS A 120 -26.02 -9.18 -9.19
N ILE A 121 -24.69 -9.15 -8.94
CA ILE A 121 -23.82 -8.05 -9.38
C ILE A 121 -23.81 -7.95 -10.90
N GLU A 122 -23.66 -9.06 -11.61
CA GLU A 122 -23.73 -9.10 -13.08
C GLU A 122 -25.08 -8.59 -13.63
N ALA A 123 -26.18 -8.97 -13.00
CA ALA A 123 -27.51 -8.51 -13.39
C ALA A 123 -27.69 -7.01 -13.18
N GLU A 124 -27.15 -6.46 -12.11
CA GLU A 124 -27.15 -5.01 -11.84
C GLU A 124 -26.26 -4.27 -12.84
N LEU A 125 -25.04 -4.76 -13.11
CA LEU A 125 -24.14 -4.17 -14.11
C LEU A 125 -24.74 -4.14 -15.51
N LYS A 126 -25.45 -5.23 -15.90
CA LYS A 126 -26.23 -5.27 -17.16
C LYS A 126 -27.32 -4.21 -17.22
N LYS A 127 -28.07 -4.00 -16.14
CA LYS A 127 -29.11 -2.95 -16.09
C LYS A 127 -28.52 -1.55 -16.23
N LEU A 128 -27.28 -1.36 -15.74
CA LEU A 128 -26.56 -0.10 -15.83
C LEU A 128 -25.83 0.10 -17.17
N GLY A 129 -25.83 -0.89 -18.07
CA GLY A 129 -25.23 -0.82 -19.39
C GLY A 129 -23.72 -1.03 -19.43
N TYR A 130 -23.14 -1.68 -18.41
CA TYR A 130 -21.69 -1.97 -18.35
C TYR A 130 -21.31 -3.31 -19.00
N MET A 131 -22.28 -4.13 -19.37
CA MET A 131 -22.08 -5.41 -20.08
C MET A 131 -23.21 -5.67 -21.08
#